data_8c019a706817ebab56fdcda6badcdd0f
#
_entry.id   8c019a706817ebab56fdcda6badcdd0f
#
_cell.length_a   1.000
_cell.length_b   1.000
_cell.length_c   1.000
_cell.angle_alpha   90.00
_cell.angle_beta   90.00
_cell.angle_gamma   90.00
#
_symmetry.space_group_name_H-M   'P 1'
#
loop_
_entity.id
_entity.type
_entity.pdbx_description
1 polymer ?
#
loop_
_entity_poly.entity_id
_entity_poly.type
_entity_poly.pdbx_seq_one_letter_code
_entity_poly.pdbx_strand_id
1 'polypeptide(L)'
;MIYLQLFYEFFKIGLFALGGGLATLPFLYNLAEKYPWFDASMLPDMIAVSESTPGPIGVNMATYAGYSLAGISGGIVATLGLVTPSIIIVIIIAGFLNKFQENLYVKSAFYGLRPAVTALIAIAGFEVLKVSIFTFEQFKLSHQWLDLFNTKALILFILFFLATKKFKLHPIVFIMTGALVGIVFNL
;
A
#
# COMPACT_ATOMS: atom_id res chain seq x y z
N MET A 1 -10.75 -15.54 24.94
CA MET A 1 -11.58 -15.60 23.74
C MET A 1 -11.34 -14.45 22.76
N ILE A 2 -10.88 -13.28 23.24
CA ILE A 2 -10.70 -12.07 22.42
C ILE A 2 -9.74 -12.27 21.21
N TYR A 3 -8.61 -12.94 21.41
CA TYR A 3 -7.63 -13.18 20.34
C TYR A 3 -8.17 -14.06 19.20
N LEU A 4 -9.00 -15.06 19.51
CA LEU A 4 -9.61 -15.91 18.50
C LEU A 4 -10.65 -15.15 17.67
N GLN A 5 -11.43 -14.29 18.32
CA GLN A 5 -12.40 -13.42 17.64
C GLN A 5 -11.66 -12.40 16.76
N LEU A 6 -10.59 -11.78 17.29
CA LEU A 6 -9.76 -10.83 16.57
C LEU A 6 -9.16 -11.49 15.31
N PHE A 7 -8.55 -12.65 15.46
CA PHE A 7 -8.01 -13.42 14.33
C PHE A 7 -9.09 -13.72 13.28
N TYR A 8 -10.25 -14.21 13.71
CA TYR A 8 -11.34 -14.60 12.81
C TYR A 8 -11.93 -13.42 12.04
N GLU A 9 -12.16 -12.29 12.72
CA GLU A 9 -12.71 -11.10 12.05
C GLU A 9 -11.70 -10.53 11.06
N PHE A 10 -10.42 -10.43 11.41
CA PHE A 10 -9.40 -9.99 10.47
C PHE A 10 -9.11 -10.99 9.37
N PHE A 11 -9.26 -12.29 9.61
CA PHE A 11 -9.22 -13.32 8.57
C PHE A 11 -10.31 -13.09 7.52
N LYS A 12 -11.54 -12.80 7.94
CA LYS A 12 -12.63 -12.45 7.02
C LYS A 12 -12.30 -11.18 6.22
N ILE A 13 -11.79 -10.16 6.88
CA ILE A 13 -11.37 -8.93 6.18
C ILE A 13 -10.32 -9.26 5.12
N GLY A 14 -9.28 -10.01 5.47
CA GLY A 14 -8.24 -10.42 4.52
C GLY A 14 -8.73 -11.27 3.36
N LEU A 15 -9.83 -12.00 3.54
CA LEU A 15 -10.44 -12.83 2.50
C LEU A 15 -11.34 -12.01 1.56
N PHE A 16 -12.10 -11.05 2.09
CA PHE A 16 -13.16 -10.35 1.36
C PHE A 16 -12.83 -8.90 0.98
N ALA A 17 -11.84 -8.29 1.59
CA ALA A 17 -11.39 -6.94 1.21
C ALA A 17 -10.60 -6.98 -0.11
N LEU A 18 -11.31 -7.22 -1.22
CA LEU A 18 -10.73 -7.25 -2.56
C LEU A 18 -10.50 -5.81 -3.04
N GLY A 19 -9.24 -5.38 -3.06
CA GLY A 19 -8.87 -4.03 -3.50
C GLY A 19 -7.60 -3.52 -2.82
N GLY A 20 -7.41 -2.21 -2.85
CA GLY A 20 -6.31 -1.55 -2.15
C GLY A 20 -6.54 -1.48 -0.63
N GLY A 21 -5.58 -0.90 0.10
CA GLY A 21 -5.63 -0.83 1.56
C GLY A 21 -6.90 -0.18 2.12
N LEU A 22 -7.45 0.82 1.42
CA LEU A 22 -8.70 1.48 1.80
C LEU A 22 -9.95 0.58 1.63
N ALA A 23 -9.87 -0.55 0.89
CA ALA A 23 -10.96 -1.51 0.80
C ALA A 23 -11.24 -2.24 2.13
N THR A 24 -10.35 -2.15 3.11
CA THR A 24 -10.57 -2.66 4.47
C THR A 24 -11.45 -1.75 5.32
N LEU A 25 -11.60 -0.46 4.97
CA LEU A 25 -12.33 0.53 5.74
C LEU A 25 -13.80 0.16 6.04
N PRO A 26 -14.62 -0.25 5.06
CA PRO A 26 -16.00 -0.63 5.34
C PRO A 26 -16.11 -1.75 6.38
N PHE A 27 -15.15 -2.69 6.36
CA PHE A 27 -15.11 -3.77 7.33
C PHE A 27 -14.72 -3.28 8.72
N LEU A 28 -13.79 -2.31 8.82
CA LEU A 28 -13.39 -1.72 10.11
C LEU A 28 -14.52 -0.88 10.72
N TYR A 29 -15.29 -0.14 9.91
CA TYR A 29 -16.51 0.54 10.36
C TYR A 29 -17.51 -0.47 10.93
N ASN A 30 -17.73 -1.58 10.22
CA ASN A 30 -18.64 -2.64 10.69
C ASN A 30 -18.14 -3.29 11.99
N LEU A 31 -16.81 -3.45 12.15
CA LEU A 31 -16.25 -3.95 13.41
C LEU A 31 -16.45 -2.97 14.58
N ALA A 32 -16.30 -1.66 14.35
CA ALA A 32 -16.51 -0.64 15.36
C ALA A 32 -17.99 -0.60 15.81
N GLU A 33 -18.94 -0.85 14.90
CA GLU A 33 -20.36 -0.94 15.24
C GLU A 33 -20.71 -2.24 15.98
N LYS A 34 -20.05 -3.34 15.60
CA LYS A 34 -20.38 -4.68 16.10
C LYS A 34 -19.74 -5.00 17.45
N TYR A 35 -18.57 -4.47 17.71
CA TYR A 35 -17.77 -4.78 18.88
C TYR A 35 -17.27 -3.51 19.57
N PRO A 36 -17.22 -3.48 20.92
CA PRO A 36 -16.65 -2.37 21.67
C PRO A 36 -15.10 -2.43 21.68
N TRP A 37 -14.49 -2.71 20.53
CA TRP A 37 -13.05 -2.85 20.43
C TRP A 37 -12.35 -1.51 20.26
N PHE A 38 -12.95 -0.65 19.48
CA PHE A 38 -12.52 0.73 19.25
C PHE A 38 -13.71 1.55 18.74
N ASP A 39 -13.64 2.84 18.95
CA ASP A 39 -14.66 3.77 18.47
C ASP A 39 -14.44 4.09 16.99
N ALA A 40 -15.53 4.30 16.25
CA ALA A 40 -15.46 4.72 14.84
C ALA A 40 -14.72 6.06 14.66
N SER A 41 -14.70 6.91 15.70
CA SER A 41 -13.92 8.15 15.71
C SER A 41 -12.40 7.94 15.62
N MET A 42 -11.91 6.74 15.93
CA MET A 42 -10.47 6.39 15.80
C MET A 42 -10.06 6.03 14.36
N LEU A 43 -11.02 5.77 13.47
CA LEU A 43 -10.72 5.34 12.10
C LEU A 43 -9.94 6.38 11.28
N PRO A 44 -10.23 7.68 11.35
CA PRO A 44 -9.40 8.69 10.71
C PRO A 44 -7.93 8.67 11.17
N ASP A 45 -7.70 8.48 12.47
CA ASP A 45 -6.33 8.37 13.02
C ASP A 45 -5.64 7.10 12.54
N MET A 46 -6.38 5.98 12.49
CA MET A 46 -5.86 4.72 11.92
C MET A 46 -5.44 4.88 10.45
N ILE A 47 -6.23 5.61 9.66
CA ILE A 47 -5.91 5.91 8.26
C ILE A 47 -4.64 6.74 8.19
N ALA A 48 -4.58 7.87 8.92
CA ALA A 48 -3.45 8.78 8.89
C ALA A 48 -2.14 8.10 9.30
N VAL A 49 -2.15 7.29 10.37
CA VAL A 49 -0.99 6.51 10.82
C VAL A 49 -0.61 5.46 9.79
N SER A 50 -1.61 4.77 9.21
CA SER A 50 -1.35 3.70 8.24
C SER A 50 -0.81 4.22 6.91
N GLU A 51 -1.23 5.41 6.47
CA GLU A 51 -0.68 6.08 5.29
C GLU A 51 0.74 6.61 5.52
N SER A 52 1.04 7.03 6.75
CA SER A 52 2.38 7.50 7.14
C SER A 52 3.36 6.35 7.40
N THR A 53 2.87 5.13 7.55
CA THR A 53 3.69 3.95 7.85
C THR A 53 4.02 3.20 6.56
N PRO A 54 5.32 2.90 6.27
CA PRO A 54 5.68 2.12 5.10
C PRO A 54 5.03 0.73 5.12
N GLY A 55 4.35 0.36 4.04
CA GLY A 55 3.73 -0.96 3.90
C GLY A 55 2.28 -0.90 3.43
N PRO A 56 1.62 -2.08 3.32
CA PRO A 56 0.22 -2.15 2.92
C PRO A 56 -0.70 -1.52 3.98
N ILE A 57 -1.45 -0.50 3.61
CA ILE A 57 -2.35 0.25 4.51
C ILE A 57 -3.25 -0.70 5.31
N GLY A 58 -3.86 -1.71 4.66
CA GLY A 58 -4.73 -2.67 5.35
C GLY A 58 -4.02 -3.47 6.44
N VAL A 59 -2.75 -3.81 6.25
CA VAL A 59 -1.92 -4.49 7.27
C VAL A 59 -1.62 -3.56 8.43
N ASN A 60 -1.25 -2.30 8.13
CA ASN A 60 -0.98 -1.29 9.15
C ASN A 60 -2.24 -1.00 9.97
N MET A 61 -3.40 -0.89 9.34
CA MET A 61 -4.69 -0.71 10.02
C MET A 61 -5.05 -1.90 10.91
N ALA A 62 -4.82 -3.13 10.44
CA ALA A 62 -5.06 -4.34 11.24
C ALA A 62 -4.15 -4.36 12.48
N THR A 63 -2.87 -4.02 12.30
CA THR A 63 -1.91 -3.91 13.40
C THR A 63 -2.34 -2.86 14.40
N TYR A 64 -2.74 -1.68 13.93
CA TYR A 64 -3.21 -0.59 14.80
C TYR A 64 -4.46 -0.99 15.59
N ALA A 65 -5.49 -1.51 14.91
CA ALA A 65 -6.73 -1.94 15.56
C ALA A 65 -6.49 -3.04 16.60
N GLY A 66 -5.67 -4.03 16.26
CA GLY A 66 -5.30 -5.11 17.18
C GLY A 66 -4.49 -4.61 18.37
N TYR A 67 -3.57 -3.68 18.15
CA TYR A 67 -2.78 -3.07 19.20
C TYR A 67 -3.64 -2.24 20.17
N SER A 68 -4.55 -1.46 19.66
CA SER A 68 -5.47 -0.65 20.47
C SER A 68 -6.36 -1.52 21.36
N LEU A 69 -6.71 -2.73 20.91
CA LEU A 69 -7.57 -3.65 21.65
C LEU A 69 -6.82 -4.46 22.70
N ALA A 70 -5.65 -5.01 22.38
CA ALA A 70 -4.97 -6.00 23.21
C ALA A 70 -3.43 -5.85 23.20
N GLY A 71 -2.93 -4.64 22.95
CA GLY A 71 -1.51 -4.34 22.95
C GLY A 71 -0.75 -5.08 21.84
N ILE A 72 0.54 -5.35 22.06
CA ILE A 72 1.44 -5.97 21.07
C ILE A 72 0.89 -7.32 20.59
N SER A 73 0.37 -8.16 21.47
CA SER A 73 -0.20 -9.46 21.10
C SER A 73 -1.43 -9.34 20.24
N GLY A 74 -2.28 -8.33 20.48
CA GLY A 74 -3.43 -8.02 19.65
C GLY A 74 -3.02 -7.58 18.25
N GLY A 75 -2.03 -6.71 18.12
CA GLY A 75 -1.48 -6.28 16.83
C GLY A 75 -0.96 -7.46 16.01
N ILE A 76 -0.18 -8.36 16.63
CA ILE A 76 0.33 -9.56 15.96
C ILE A 76 -0.81 -10.46 15.48
N VAL A 77 -1.79 -10.74 16.34
CA VAL A 77 -2.91 -11.64 16.01
C VAL A 77 -3.78 -11.08 14.91
N ALA A 78 -4.11 -9.78 14.94
CA ALA A 78 -4.91 -9.14 13.89
C ALA A 78 -4.17 -9.16 12.53
N THR A 79 -2.89 -8.85 12.55
CA THR A 79 -2.04 -8.87 11.34
C THR A 79 -1.95 -10.27 10.75
N LEU A 80 -1.68 -11.28 11.57
CA LEU A 80 -1.67 -12.68 11.13
C LEU A 80 -3.03 -13.10 10.60
N GLY A 81 -4.12 -12.70 11.26
CA GLY A 81 -5.47 -12.94 10.76
C GLY A 81 -5.68 -12.41 9.36
N LEU A 82 -5.33 -11.14 9.13
CA LEU A 82 -5.50 -10.48 7.83
C LEU A 82 -4.67 -11.13 6.71
N VAL A 83 -3.44 -11.53 6.98
CA VAL A 83 -2.51 -12.03 5.96
C VAL A 83 -2.71 -13.53 5.66
N THR A 84 -3.16 -14.30 6.64
CA THR A 84 -3.30 -15.77 6.52
C THR A 84 -4.12 -16.24 5.31
N PRO A 85 -5.31 -15.68 4.99
CA PRO A 85 -6.07 -16.15 3.84
C PRO A 85 -5.33 -15.92 2.53
N SER A 86 -4.62 -14.80 2.38
CA SER A 86 -3.82 -14.51 1.18
C SER A 86 -2.68 -15.52 1.01
N ILE A 87 -2.00 -15.88 2.10
CA ILE A 87 -0.93 -16.89 2.08
C ILE A 87 -1.49 -18.26 1.65
N ILE A 88 -2.62 -18.68 2.26
CA ILE A 88 -3.26 -19.96 1.92
C ILE A 88 -3.63 -19.99 0.45
N ILE A 89 -4.28 -18.95 -0.07
CA ILE A 89 -4.70 -18.88 -1.47
C ILE A 89 -3.49 -18.93 -2.40
N VAL A 90 -2.43 -18.15 -2.10
CA VAL A 90 -1.22 -18.13 -2.93
C VAL A 90 -0.53 -19.50 -2.96
N ILE A 91 -0.43 -20.21 -1.81
CA ILE A 91 0.16 -21.55 -1.74
C ILE A 91 -0.65 -22.54 -2.61
N ILE A 92 -1.99 -22.51 -2.49
CA ILE A 92 -2.86 -23.37 -3.30
C ILE A 92 -2.69 -23.08 -4.79
N ILE A 93 -2.70 -21.81 -5.17
CA ILE A 93 -2.54 -21.39 -6.57
C ILE A 93 -1.15 -21.77 -7.09
N ALA A 94 -0.08 -21.57 -6.31
CA ALA A 94 1.27 -21.92 -6.70
C ALA A 94 1.41 -23.43 -6.95
N GLY A 95 0.83 -24.25 -6.08
CA GLY A 95 0.79 -25.71 -6.27
C GLY A 95 0.03 -26.13 -7.54
N PHE A 96 -1.11 -25.47 -7.79
CA PHE A 96 -1.88 -25.70 -9.01
C PHE A 96 -1.10 -25.26 -10.27
N LEU A 97 -0.50 -24.07 -10.25
CA LEU A 97 0.25 -23.53 -11.38
C LEU A 97 1.45 -24.40 -11.74
N ASN A 98 2.19 -24.91 -10.76
CA ASN A 98 3.31 -25.82 -11.01
C ASN A 98 2.90 -27.05 -11.83
N LYS A 99 1.67 -27.54 -11.63
CA LYS A 99 1.14 -28.70 -12.36
C LYS A 99 0.59 -28.34 -13.75
N PHE A 100 0.04 -27.13 -13.91
CA PHE A 100 -0.70 -26.73 -15.10
C PHE A 100 -0.08 -25.54 -15.86
N GLN A 101 1.16 -25.14 -15.52
CA GLN A 101 1.83 -24.00 -16.16
C GLN A 101 1.99 -24.14 -17.69
N GLU A 102 2.07 -25.40 -18.19
CA GLU A 102 2.18 -25.68 -19.62
C GLU A 102 0.82 -25.71 -20.34
N ASN A 103 -0.28 -25.66 -19.60
CA ASN A 103 -1.62 -25.67 -20.20
C ASN A 103 -1.87 -24.38 -20.98
N LEU A 104 -2.39 -24.53 -22.21
CA LEU A 104 -2.64 -23.42 -23.13
C LEU A 104 -3.60 -22.37 -22.53
N TYR A 105 -4.63 -22.79 -21.82
CA TYR A 105 -5.60 -21.89 -21.18
C TYR A 105 -4.94 -21.06 -20.06
N VAL A 106 -4.06 -21.68 -19.27
CA VAL A 106 -3.32 -20.99 -18.21
C VAL A 106 -2.36 -19.96 -18.82
N LYS A 107 -1.61 -20.35 -19.86
CA LYS A 107 -0.73 -19.42 -20.59
C LYS A 107 -1.51 -18.25 -21.20
N SER A 108 -2.67 -18.53 -21.81
CA SER A 108 -3.52 -17.47 -22.41
C SER A 108 -4.09 -16.53 -21.35
N ALA A 109 -4.52 -17.05 -20.20
CA ALA A 109 -5.00 -16.22 -19.08
C ALA A 109 -3.89 -15.29 -18.56
N PHE A 110 -2.68 -15.79 -18.34
CA PHE A 110 -1.54 -14.95 -17.93
C PHE A 110 -1.14 -13.95 -19.01
N TYR A 111 -1.21 -14.33 -20.28
CA TYR A 111 -0.95 -13.40 -21.38
C TYR A 111 -1.93 -12.23 -21.36
N GLY A 112 -3.23 -12.51 -21.15
CA GLY A 112 -4.26 -11.47 -21.05
C GLY A 112 -4.16 -10.60 -19.78
N LEU A 113 -3.62 -11.16 -18.66
CA LEU A 113 -3.43 -10.40 -17.41
C LEU A 113 -2.23 -9.45 -17.45
N ARG A 114 -1.19 -9.74 -18.24
CA ARG A 114 0.02 -8.91 -18.31
C ARG A 114 -0.24 -7.43 -18.60
N PRO A 115 -1.00 -7.06 -19.64
CA PRO A 115 -1.29 -5.64 -19.90
C PRO A 115 -2.09 -4.99 -18.76
N ALA A 116 -3.00 -5.70 -18.10
CA ALA A 116 -3.76 -5.17 -16.97
C ALA A 116 -2.83 -4.87 -15.77
N VAL A 117 -1.93 -5.79 -15.43
CA VAL A 117 -0.93 -5.57 -14.36
C VAL A 117 0.00 -4.41 -14.71
N THR A 118 0.45 -4.33 -15.97
CA THR A 118 1.29 -3.21 -16.43
C THR A 118 0.57 -1.87 -16.32
N ALA A 119 -0.73 -1.83 -16.68
CA ALA A 119 -1.54 -0.63 -16.54
C ALA A 119 -1.71 -0.20 -15.06
N LEU A 120 -1.94 -1.16 -14.15
CA LEU A 120 -2.05 -0.88 -12.72
C LEU A 120 -0.74 -0.32 -12.14
N ILE A 121 0.41 -0.89 -12.53
CA ILE A 121 1.73 -0.38 -12.13
C ILE A 121 1.96 1.04 -12.69
N ALA A 122 1.57 1.28 -13.95
CA ALA A 122 1.70 2.59 -14.56
C ALA A 122 0.82 3.64 -13.87
N ILE A 123 -0.41 3.29 -13.49
CA ILE A 123 -1.32 4.17 -12.73
C ILE A 123 -0.71 4.49 -11.36
N ALA A 124 -0.23 3.49 -10.64
CA ALA A 124 0.42 3.70 -9.35
C ALA A 124 1.65 4.62 -9.47
N GLY A 125 2.49 4.39 -10.47
CA GLY A 125 3.62 5.27 -10.78
C GLY A 125 3.19 6.70 -11.13
N PHE A 126 2.12 6.85 -11.89
CA PHE A 126 1.56 8.16 -12.24
C PHE A 126 1.02 8.92 -11.02
N GLU A 127 0.33 8.24 -10.09
CA GLU A 127 -0.16 8.87 -8.85
C GLU A 127 1.01 9.36 -7.98
N VAL A 128 2.09 8.59 -7.86
CA VAL A 128 3.31 9.04 -7.15
C VAL A 128 3.93 10.27 -7.83
N LEU A 129 4.04 10.26 -9.16
CA LEU A 129 4.54 11.41 -9.92
C LEU A 129 3.64 12.65 -9.73
N LYS A 130 2.33 12.44 -9.75
CA LYS A 130 1.35 13.50 -9.55
C LYS A 130 1.52 14.20 -8.20
N VAL A 131 1.64 13.45 -7.11
CA VAL A 131 1.84 14.01 -5.77
C VAL A 131 3.21 14.67 -5.62
N SER A 132 4.26 14.12 -6.25
CA SER A 132 5.63 14.62 -6.09
C SER A 132 5.97 15.82 -6.97
N ILE A 133 5.38 15.90 -8.17
CA ILE A 133 5.76 16.89 -9.19
C ILE A 133 4.73 18.01 -9.32
N PHE A 134 3.43 17.70 -9.08
CA PHE A 134 2.37 18.69 -9.27
C PHE A 134 1.95 19.33 -7.94
N THR A 135 1.98 20.64 -7.88
CA THR A 135 1.57 21.47 -6.75
C THR A 135 0.24 22.15 -7.05
N PHE A 136 -0.86 21.35 -7.11
CA PHE A 136 -2.18 21.87 -7.45
C PHE A 136 -2.70 22.96 -6.49
N GLU A 137 -2.32 22.90 -5.22
CA GLU A 137 -2.74 23.90 -4.23
C GLU A 137 -2.08 25.27 -4.49
N GLN A 138 -0.81 25.29 -4.83
CA GLN A 138 -0.10 26.53 -5.18
C GLN A 138 -0.63 27.11 -6.48
N PHE A 139 -0.94 26.27 -7.47
CA PHE A 139 -1.55 26.71 -8.72
C PHE A 139 -2.92 27.36 -8.51
N LYS A 140 -3.75 26.83 -7.60
CA LYS A 140 -5.06 27.44 -7.26
C LYS A 140 -4.94 28.83 -6.64
N LEU A 141 -3.85 29.11 -5.92
CA LEU A 141 -3.61 30.37 -5.26
C LEU A 141 -2.97 31.42 -6.19
N SER A 142 -2.00 31.02 -7.01
CA SER A 142 -1.20 31.95 -7.83
C SER A 142 -1.73 32.12 -9.24
N HIS A 143 -2.51 31.16 -9.78
CA HIS A 143 -2.96 31.09 -11.18
C HIS A 143 -1.82 31.17 -12.22
N GLN A 144 -0.57 30.90 -11.81
CA GLN A 144 0.59 30.88 -12.69
C GLN A 144 0.97 29.46 -13.06
N TRP A 145 1.10 29.18 -14.35
CA TRP A 145 1.44 27.84 -14.89
C TRP A 145 2.78 27.27 -14.38
N LEU A 146 3.70 28.17 -14.00
CA LEU A 146 5.01 27.77 -13.41
C LEU A 146 4.87 27.17 -12.03
N ASP A 147 3.87 27.58 -11.26
CA ASP A 147 3.61 27.09 -9.89
C ASP A 147 2.87 25.74 -9.87
N LEU A 148 2.47 25.25 -11.05
CA LEU A 148 1.89 23.91 -11.21
C LEU A 148 2.92 22.81 -11.03
N PHE A 149 4.20 23.11 -11.32
CA PHE A 149 5.27 22.11 -11.32
C PHE A 149 6.30 22.42 -10.23
N ASN A 150 6.56 21.44 -9.37
CA ASN A 150 7.72 21.49 -8.50
C ASN A 150 8.98 21.23 -9.35
N THR A 151 9.57 22.33 -9.86
CA THR A 151 10.78 22.27 -10.72
C THR A 151 11.96 21.60 -10.03
N LYS A 152 12.11 21.77 -8.71
CA LYS A 152 13.18 21.13 -7.94
C LYS A 152 12.99 19.60 -7.91
N ALA A 153 11.76 19.14 -7.61
CA ALA A 153 11.43 17.72 -7.61
C ALA A 153 11.58 17.09 -9.00
N LEU A 154 11.21 17.82 -10.06
CA LEU A 154 11.36 17.35 -11.44
C LEU A 154 12.83 17.19 -11.84
N ILE A 155 13.68 18.15 -11.50
CA ILE A 155 15.13 18.07 -11.75
C ILE A 155 15.72 16.87 -10.99
N LEU A 156 15.36 16.71 -9.73
CA LEU A 156 15.82 15.62 -8.90
C LEU A 156 15.40 14.27 -9.48
N PHE A 157 14.13 14.14 -9.89
CA PHE A 157 13.61 12.95 -10.56
C PHE A 157 14.43 12.58 -11.80
N ILE A 158 14.70 13.55 -12.69
CA ILE A 158 15.49 13.32 -13.91
C ILE A 158 16.91 12.88 -13.56
N LEU A 159 17.57 13.54 -12.58
CA LEU A 159 18.91 13.19 -12.15
C LEU A 159 18.97 11.75 -11.59
N PHE A 160 18.04 11.38 -10.70
CA PHE A 160 17.98 10.04 -10.15
C PHE A 160 17.63 8.99 -11.21
N PHE A 161 16.72 9.30 -12.14
CA PHE A 161 16.38 8.40 -13.24
C PHE A 161 17.59 8.12 -14.15
N LEU A 162 18.39 9.13 -14.48
CA LEU A 162 19.61 8.95 -15.26
C LEU A 162 20.68 8.21 -14.46
N ALA A 163 20.80 8.51 -13.17
CA ALA A 163 21.72 7.83 -12.27
C ALA A 163 21.41 6.35 -12.12
N THR A 164 20.14 5.96 -11.99
CA THR A 164 19.73 4.55 -11.90
C THR A 164 20.03 3.79 -13.19
N LYS A 165 19.95 4.44 -14.36
CA LYS A 165 20.35 3.82 -15.64
C LYS A 165 21.86 3.65 -15.79
N LYS A 166 22.64 4.60 -15.27
CA LYS A 166 24.10 4.61 -15.42
C LYS A 166 24.80 3.76 -14.35
N PHE A 167 24.32 3.80 -13.13
CA PHE A 167 24.92 3.12 -11.98
C PHE A 167 24.03 1.97 -11.53
N LYS A 168 24.55 0.74 -11.59
CA LYS A 168 23.87 -0.47 -11.10
C LYS A 168 24.04 -0.61 -9.58
N LEU A 169 23.71 0.46 -8.82
CA LEU A 169 23.76 0.44 -7.37
C LEU A 169 22.49 -0.16 -6.78
N HIS A 170 22.58 -0.64 -5.55
CA HIS A 170 21.41 -1.15 -4.84
C HIS A 170 20.36 -0.03 -4.64
N PRO A 171 19.05 -0.29 -4.80
CA PRO A 171 18.01 0.73 -4.67
C PRO A 171 18.05 1.52 -3.36
N ILE A 172 18.48 0.89 -2.26
CA ILE A 172 18.62 1.54 -0.94
C ILE A 172 19.57 2.76 -1.01
N VAL A 173 20.63 2.71 -1.82
CA VAL A 173 21.58 3.84 -1.96
C VAL A 173 20.87 5.05 -2.56
N PHE A 174 20.02 4.83 -3.57
CA PHE A 174 19.23 5.91 -4.18
C PHE A 174 18.20 6.49 -3.22
N ILE A 175 17.55 5.64 -2.42
CA ILE A 175 16.57 6.09 -1.40
C ILE A 175 17.27 6.94 -0.35
N MET A 176 18.41 6.48 0.20
CA MET A 176 19.16 7.22 1.21
C MET A 176 19.69 8.55 0.68
N THR A 177 20.28 8.56 -0.53
CA THR A 177 20.76 9.79 -1.16
C THR A 177 19.61 10.75 -1.49
N GLY A 178 18.45 10.22 -1.94
CA GLY A 178 17.25 11.00 -2.18
C GLY A 178 16.72 11.66 -0.90
N ALA A 179 16.70 10.92 0.21
CA ALA A 179 16.28 11.46 1.51
C ALA A 179 17.23 12.58 1.99
N LEU A 180 18.55 12.37 1.89
CA LEU A 180 19.54 13.40 2.27
C LEU A 180 19.39 14.67 1.42
N VAL A 181 19.24 14.50 0.10
CA VAL A 181 19.04 15.63 -0.81
C VAL A 181 17.71 16.33 -0.51
N GLY A 182 16.63 15.60 -0.25
CA GLY A 182 15.33 16.16 0.12
C GLY A 182 15.41 17.04 1.38
N ILE A 183 16.11 16.57 2.42
CA ILE A 183 16.32 17.33 3.67
C ILE A 183 17.16 18.59 3.40
N VAL A 184 18.25 18.49 2.63
CA VAL A 184 19.16 19.63 2.37
C VAL A 184 18.48 20.73 1.54
N PHE A 185 17.66 20.34 0.56
CA PHE A 185 17.00 21.29 -0.36
C PHE A 185 15.58 21.69 0.06
N ASN A 186 15.13 21.15 1.21
CA ASN A 186 13.78 21.42 1.75
C ASN A 186 12.68 21.14 0.70
N LEU A 187 12.72 19.89 0.20
CA LEU A 187 11.85 19.37 -0.85
C LEU A 187 10.72 18.54 -0.26
#